data_26043f0c0ee1e7279053917f49bd9ad7
#
_entry.id   26043f0c0ee1e7279053917f49bd9ad7
#
_cell.length_a   1.000
_cell.length_b   1.000
_cell.length_c   1.000
_cell.angle_alpha   90.00
_cell.angle_beta   90.00
_cell.angle_gamma   90.00
#
_symmetry.space_group_name_H-M   'P 1'
#
loop_
_entity.id
_entity.type
_entity.pdbx_description
1 polymer ?
#
loop_
_entity_poly.entity_id
_entity_poly.type
_entity_poly.pdbx_seq_one_letter_code
_entity_poly.pdbx_strand_id
1 'polypeptide(L)'
;MPKPSLKAHAAIVPFSNSGVAAVDKALGILRLFNPQQPALSLAKIAELTGLYKSTILRLLESLAYAQLLFKNPDGQYILGPSIVRLYQSYQASNTFEFIALAALRELTEITQESSA
;
A
#
# COMPACT_ATOMS: atom_id res chain seq x y z
N MET A 1 -9.09 22.69 2.94
CA MET A 1 -8.61 22.29 2.62
C MET A 1 -8.05 21.95 2.32
N PRO A 2 -7.98 22.09 2.30
CA PRO A 2 -7.37 21.55 1.85
C PRO A 2 -6.69 21.14 1.81
N LYS A 3 -6.49 21.13 1.73
CA LYS A 3 -5.85 20.65 1.51
C LYS A 3 -4.98 20.19 1.35
N PRO A 4 -4.85 20.15 1.29
CA PRO A 4 -4.05 19.58 0.86
C PRO A 4 -3.39 19.01 0.72
N SER A 5 -3.08 19.10 0.72
CA SER A 5 -2.36 18.55 0.42
C SER A 5 -2.08 17.82 0.22
N LEU A 6 -2.41 17.74 0.16
CA LEU A 6 -2.18 17.01 -0.10
C LEU A 6 -1.51 16.62 -0.54
N LYS A 7 -1.48 16.80 -0.55
CA LYS A 7 -0.86 16.47 -1.03
C LYS A 7 0.01 15.82 -1.15
N ALA A 8 0.12 15.95 -0.95
CA ALA A 8 0.94 15.31 -1.21
C ALA A 8 1.11 14.10 -1.19
N HIS A 9 1.02 13.98 -0.95
CA HIS A 9 1.23 13.03 -1.07
C HIS A 9 0.60 12.21 -1.41
N ALA A 10 0.04 12.71 -0.97
CA ALA A 10 -1.05 11.97 -1.53
C ALA A 10 -0.68 11.35 -2.82
N ALA A 11 0.24 11.91 -3.39
CA ALA A 11 0.74 11.38 -4.63
C ALA A 11 1.13 9.91 -4.50
N ILE A 12 1.29 9.46 -3.28
CA ILE A 12 1.71 8.09 -3.03
C ILE A 12 0.65 7.10 -3.44
N VAL A 13 -0.60 7.41 -3.16
CA VAL A 13 -1.68 6.47 -3.41
C VAL A 13 -2.81 7.13 -4.18
N PRO A 14 -2.96 6.77 -5.44
CA PRO A 14 -4.08 7.27 -6.22
C PRO A 14 -5.35 6.55 -5.82
N PHE A 15 -6.27 7.26 -5.21
CA PHE A 15 -7.58 6.71 -4.90
C PHE A 15 -8.48 6.95 -6.10
N SER A 16 -8.18 6.28 -7.18
CA SER A 16 -8.99 6.44 -8.39
C SER A 16 -10.27 5.63 -8.26
N ASN A 17 -11.26 6.03 -9.01
CA ASN A 17 -12.54 5.36 -9.00
C ASN A 17 -12.56 4.26 -10.05
N SER A 18 -11.69 3.29 -9.87
CA SER A 18 -11.60 2.20 -10.83
C SER A 18 -12.61 1.09 -10.56
N GLY A 19 -13.26 1.13 -9.41
CA GLY A 19 -14.22 0.09 -9.06
C GLY A 19 -14.99 0.51 -7.84
N VAL A 20 -14.92 -0.32 -6.79
CA VAL A 20 -15.61 -0.03 -5.54
C VAL A 20 -14.74 0.91 -4.71
N ALA A 21 -15.26 2.09 -4.41
CA ALA A 21 -14.48 3.11 -3.73
C ALA A 21 -13.88 2.64 -2.42
N ALA A 22 -14.65 1.90 -1.62
CA ALA A 22 -14.15 1.44 -0.34
C ALA A 22 -12.99 0.48 -0.52
N VAL A 23 -13.07 -0.39 -1.51
CA VAL A 23 -11.98 -1.33 -1.78
C VAL A 23 -10.75 -0.59 -2.26
N ASP A 24 -10.93 0.38 -3.14
CA ASP A 24 -9.80 1.16 -3.64
C ASP A 24 -9.10 1.87 -2.49
N LYS A 25 -9.86 2.43 -1.57
CA LYS A 25 -9.27 3.13 -0.42
C LYS A 25 -8.54 2.17 0.50
N ALA A 26 -9.13 1.00 0.74
CA ALA A 26 -8.48 0.01 1.59
C ALA A 26 -7.17 -0.46 0.98
N LEU A 27 -7.17 -0.74 -0.31
CA LEU A 27 -5.96 -1.16 -1.00
C LEU A 27 -4.92 -0.04 -1.00
N GLY A 28 -5.40 1.21 -1.11
CA GLY A 28 -4.51 2.35 -1.03
C GLY A 28 -3.80 2.43 0.31
N ILE A 29 -4.50 2.11 1.39
CA ILE A 29 -3.87 2.10 2.71
C ILE A 29 -2.76 1.05 2.76
N LEU A 30 -3.00 -0.13 2.21
CA LEU A 30 -1.97 -1.17 2.19
C LEU A 30 -0.71 -0.70 1.47
N ARG A 31 -0.87 0.12 0.45
CA ARG A 31 0.27 0.58 -0.34
C ARG A 31 1.09 1.65 0.37
N LEU A 32 0.64 2.13 1.51
CA LEU A 32 1.42 3.09 2.29
C LEU A 32 2.59 2.43 3.00
N PHE A 33 2.50 1.14 3.23
CA PHE A 33 3.55 0.42 3.95
C PHE A 33 4.71 0.09 3.02
N ASN A 34 5.92 0.25 3.51
CA ASN A 34 7.11 -0.06 2.75
C ASN A 34 8.24 -0.35 3.72
N PRO A 35 9.39 -0.85 3.23
CA PRO A 35 10.49 -1.22 4.14
C PRO A 35 11.02 -0.06 4.98
N GLN A 36 10.91 1.17 4.50
CA GLN A 36 11.35 2.32 5.26
C GLN A 36 10.32 2.78 6.26
N GLN A 37 9.08 2.36 6.09
CA GLN A 37 8.00 2.74 6.99
C GLN A 37 7.06 1.54 7.18
N PRO A 38 7.54 0.54 7.93
CA PRO A 38 6.77 -0.71 8.07
C PRO A 38 5.63 -0.62 9.06
N ALA A 39 5.60 0.41 9.90
CA ALA A 39 4.55 0.57 10.90
C ALA A 39 3.99 1.98 10.81
N LEU A 40 2.67 2.07 10.86
CA LEU A 40 1.98 3.35 10.73
C LEU A 40 0.92 3.48 11.82
N SER A 41 0.87 4.67 12.44
CA SER A 41 -0.19 4.97 13.38
C SER A 41 -1.44 5.40 12.63
N LEU A 42 -2.58 5.39 13.32
CA LEU A 42 -3.81 5.88 12.74
C LEU A 42 -3.66 7.33 12.29
N ALA A 43 -3.01 8.15 13.13
CA ALA A 43 -2.81 9.55 12.79
C ALA A 43 -1.97 9.70 11.52
N LYS A 44 -0.94 8.87 11.38
CA LYS A 44 -0.09 8.95 10.21
C LYS A 44 -0.85 8.52 8.95
N ILE A 45 -1.66 7.48 9.07
CA ILE A 45 -2.47 7.05 7.95
C ILE A 45 -3.46 8.14 7.54
N ALA A 46 -4.06 8.82 8.53
CA ALA A 46 -4.97 9.91 8.23
C ALA A 46 -4.24 11.05 7.52
N GLU A 47 -3.03 11.35 7.97
CA GLU A 47 -2.23 12.39 7.36
C GLU A 47 -1.89 12.06 5.91
N LEU A 48 -1.51 10.83 5.65
CA LEU A 48 -1.08 10.42 4.32
C LEU A 48 -2.24 10.28 3.35
N THR A 49 -3.41 9.90 3.83
CA THR A 49 -4.54 9.65 2.95
C THR A 49 -5.49 10.82 2.82
N GLY A 50 -5.54 11.67 3.84
CA GLY A 50 -6.52 12.73 3.88
C GLY A 50 -7.92 12.26 4.21
N LEU A 51 -8.08 11.01 4.58
CA LEU A 51 -9.39 10.46 4.92
C LEU A 51 -9.73 10.74 6.38
N TYR A 52 -11.02 10.76 6.69
CA TYR A 52 -11.45 10.89 8.07
C TYR A 52 -11.07 9.66 8.87
N LYS A 53 -10.74 9.87 10.14
CA LYS A 53 -10.33 8.76 10.98
C LYS A 53 -11.41 7.69 11.11
N SER A 54 -12.68 8.09 11.14
CA SER A 54 -13.75 7.12 11.22
C SER A 54 -13.78 6.21 9.99
N THR A 55 -13.54 6.79 8.83
CA THR A 55 -13.48 6.02 7.60
C THR A 55 -12.29 5.06 7.64
N ILE A 56 -11.14 5.58 8.07
CA ILE A 56 -9.93 4.76 8.12
C ILE A 56 -10.12 3.59 9.07
N LEU A 57 -10.71 3.83 10.23
CA LEU A 57 -10.91 2.77 11.22
C LEU A 57 -11.77 1.64 10.65
N ARG A 58 -12.79 1.99 9.89
CA ARG A 58 -13.65 0.97 9.28
C ARG A 58 -12.89 0.16 8.24
N LEU A 59 -12.06 0.84 7.45
CA LEU A 59 -11.26 0.15 6.45
C LEU A 59 -10.21 -0.73 7.12
N LEU A 60 -9.55 -0.21 8.16
CA LEU A 60 -8.54 -0.97 8.89
C LEU A 60 -9.16 -2.21 9.54
N GLU A 61 -10.38 -2.08 10.03
CA GLU A 61 -11.06 -3.20 10.65
C GLU A 61 -11.25 -4.33 9.63
N SER A 62 -11.68 -4.00 8.44
CA SER A 62 -11.85 -5.00 7.40
C SER A 62 -10.52 -5.62 6.98
N LEU A 63 -9.49 -4.79 6.85
CA LEU A 63 -8.17 -5.29 6.50
C LEU A 63 -7.60 -6.19 7.58
N ALA A 64 -7.84 -5.83 8.84
CA ALA A 64 -7.39 -6.66 9.95
C ALA A 64 -8.15 -7.97 10.02
N TYR A 65 -9.43 -7.93 9.72
CA TYR A 65 -10.22 -9.15 9.69
C TYR A 65 -9.70 -10.13 8.64
N ALA A 66 -9.24 -9.60 7.53
CA ALA A 66 -8.65 -10.41 6.47
C ALA A 66 -7.19 -10.76 6.76
N GLN A 67 -6.65 -10.31 7.89
CA GLN A 67 -5.27 -10.55 8.30
C GLN A 67 -4.27 -9.94 7.35
N LEU A 68 -4.67 -8.91 6.65
CA LEU A 68 -3.76 -8.13 5.81
C LEU A 68 -3.05 -7.07 6.62
N LEU A 69 -3.64 -6.64 7.72
CA LEU A 69 -3.03 -5.72 8.66
C LEU A 69 -3.12 -6.30 10.07
N PHE A 70 -2.25 -5.82 10.93
CA PHE A 70 -2.19 -6.27 12.31
C PHE A 70 -1.80 -5.08 13.18
N LYS A 71 -2.43 -4.95 14.34
CA LYS A 71 -2.11 -3.85 15.25
C LYS A 71 -1.10 -4.37 16.27
N ASN A 72 0.09 -3.76 16.28
CA ASN A 72 1.13 -4.22 17.18
C ASN A 72 0.90 -3.68 18.60
N PRO A 73 1.68 -4.15 19.58
CA PRO A 73 1.48 -3.71 20.97
C PRO A 73 1.64 -2.21 21.17
N ASP A 74 2.38 -1.54 20.32
CA ASP A 74 2.57 -0.10 20.40
C ASP A 74 1.39 0.68 19.83
N GLY A 75 0.38 -0.01 19.33
CA GLY A 75 -0.79 0.66 18.77
C GLY A 75 -0.65 1.08 17.34
N GLN A 76 0.43 0.67 16.69
CA GLN A 76 0.62 0.96 15.29
C GLN A 76 0.17 -0.22 14.44
N TYR A 77 -0.10 0.06 13.18
CA TYR A 77 -0.52 -0.98 12.24
C TYR A 77 0.67 -1.45 11.44
N ILE A 78 0.73 -2.73 11.19
CA ILE A 78 1.78 -3.36 10.38
C ILE A 78 1.09 -4.35 9.46
N LEU A 79 1.82 -4.82 8.46
CA LEU A 79 1.27 -5.81 7.54
C LEU A 79 1.08 -7.13 8.27
N GLY A 80 -0.03 -7.80 7.96
CA GLY A 80 -0.38 -9.05 8.63
C GLY A 80 0.06 -10.29 7.86
N PRO A 81 -0.20 -11.46 8.44
CA PRO A 81 0.30 -12.71 7.87
C PRO A 81 -0.30 -13.08 6.51
N SER A 82 -1.45 -12.53 6.15
CA SER A 82 -2.01 -12.84 4.83
C SER A 82 -1.12 -12.34 3.70
N ILE A 83 -0.30 -11.33 3.99
CA ILE A 83 0.63 -10.82 2.97
C ILE A 83 1.61 -11.91 2.56
N VAL A 84 2.08 -12.69 3.53
CA VAL A 84 3.03 -13.77 3.24
C VAL A 84 2.38 -14.80 2.31
N ARG A 85 1.13 -15.16 2.59
CA ARG A 85 0.44 -16.12 1.76
C ARG A 85 0.25 -15.61 0.34
N LEU A 86 -0.09 -14.34 0.22
CA LEU A 86 -0.24 -13.73 -1.10
C LEU A 86 1.09 -13.72 -1.84
N TYR A 87 2.16 -13.42 -1.12
CA TYR A 87 3.49 -13.42 -1.70
C TYR A 87 3.88 -14.81 -2.18
N GLN A 88 3.58 -15.82 -1.37
CA GLN A 88 3.88 -17.21 -1.75
C GLN A 88 3.11 -17.61 -3.00
N SER A 89 1.86 -17.20 -3.08
CA SER A 89 1.06 -17.48 -4.27
C SER A 89 1.63 -16.79 -5.49
N TYR A 90 2.07 -15.56 -5.30
CA TYR A 90 2.71 -14.81 -6.37
C TYR A 90 3.96 -15.54 -6.88
N GLN A 91 4.79 -16.01 -5.93
CA GLN A 91 6.01 -16.73 -6.32
C GLN A 91 5.72 -18.06 -7.00
N ALA A 92 4.67 -18.73 -6.57
CA ALA A 92 4.35 -20.05 -7.11
C ALA A 92 3.76 -19.99 -8.51
N SER A 93 3.26 -18.83 -8.92
CA SER A 93 2.65 -18.71 -10.24
C SER A 93 3.72 -18.51 -11.29
N ASN A 94 3.47 -19.01 -12.50
CA ASN A 94 4.40 -18.82 -13.59
C ASN A 94 4.43 -17.37 -14.07
N THR A 95 3.49 -16.58 -13.60
CA THR A 95 3.44 -15.16 -13.94
C THR A 95 4.65 -14.42 -13.41
N PHE A 96 5.27 -14.97 -12.36
CA PHE A 96 6.42 -14.33 -11.75
C PHE A 96 7.51 -14.04 -12.78
N GLU A 97 7.81 -15.04 -13.64
CA GLU A 97 8.86 -14.87 -14.61
C GLU A 97 8.53 -13.76 -15.61
N PHE A 98 7.28 -13.72 -16.03
CA PHE A 98 6.85 -12.70 -16.96
C PHE A 98 6.93 -11.30 -16.34
N ILE A 99 6.48 -11.17 -15.11
CA ILE A 99 6.52 -9.88 -14.42
C ILE A 99 7.96 -9.46 -14.14
N ALA A 100 8.81 -10.43 -13.82
CA ALA A 100 10.20 -10.15 -13.57
C ALA A 100 10.88 -9.59 -14.81
N LEU A 101 10.55 -10.12 -15.97
CA LEU A 101 11.11 -9.62 -17.22
C LEU A 101 10.67 -8.19 -17.49
N ALA A 102 9.41 -7.90 -17.22
CA ALA A 102 8.91 -6.53 -17.39
C ALA A 102 9.61 -5.57 -16.44
N ALA A 103 9.81 -5.99 -15.19
CA ALA A 103 10.49 -5.16 -14.22
C ALA A 103 11.94 -4.94 -14.61
N LEU A 104 12.61 -5.98 -15.11
CA LEU A 104 13.98 -5.84 -15.55
C LEU A 104 14.10 -4.89 -16.72
N ARG A 105 13.11 -4.91 -17.59
CA ARG A 105 13.12 -3.99 -18.73
C ARG A 105 13.05 -2.55 -18.25
N GLU A 106 12.20 -2.27 -17.29
CA GLU A 106 12.12 -0.94 -16.70
C GLU A 106 13.43 -0.54 -16.05
N LEU A 107 14.00 -1.45 -15.29
CA LEU A 107 15.28 -1.17 -14.62
C LEU A 107 16.39 -0.93 -15.63
N THR A 108 16.39 -1.67 -16.71
CA THR A 108 17.39 -1.49 -17.76
C THR A 108 17.28 -0.11 -18.37
N GLU A 109 16.09 0.34 -18.62
CA GLU A 109 15.90 1.68 -19.18
C GLU A 109 16.40 2.75 -18.23
N ILE A 110 16.07 2.61 -16.95
CA ILE A 110 16.52 3.56 -15.94
C ILE A 110 18.02 3.52 -15.81
N THR A 111 18.57 2.32 -15.77
CA THR A 111 20.01 2.13 -15.61
C THR A 111 20.77 2.68 -16.80
N GLN A 112 20.25 2.50 -17.99
CA GLN A 112 20.91 3.03 -19.17
C GLN A 112 21.00 4.53 -19.13
N GLU A 113 19.94 5.17 -18.64
CA GLU A 113 19.96 6.61 -18.48
C GLU A 113 21.00 7.04 -17.45
N SER A 114 21.08 6.31 -16.37
CA SER A 114 22.02 6.69 -15.32
C SER A 114 23.46 6.36 -15.68
N SER A 115 23.67 5.30 -16.40
CA SER A 115 25.04 4.89 -16.70
C SER A 115 25.54 5.50 -17.98
N ALA A 116 24.69 6.10 -18.74
CA ALA A 116 25.15 6.79 -19.95
C ALA A 116 25.85 8.07 -19.57
#